data_fe516ca0307757d3c3526f771dee64fd
#
_entry.id   fe516ca0307757d3c3526f771dee64fd
#
_cell.length_a   1.000
_cell.length_b   1.000
_cell.length_c   1.000
_cell.angle_alpha   90.00
_cell.angle_beta   90.00
_cell.angle_gamma   90.00
#
_symmetry.space_group_name_H-M   'P 1'
#
loop_
_entity.id
_entity.type
_entity.pdbx_description
1 polymer ?
#
loop_
_entity_poly.entity_id
_entity_poly.type
_entity_poly.pdbx_seq_one_letter_code
_entity_poly.pdbx_strand_id
1 'polypeptide(L)'
;MLSAYISMVDTPTEKELIAQLYNAYKQFMYNISMSLLGNKEDAEDAVQDSFVRIIKNLDKIQNPYSRKTKSYITVITKNICFDRIKKQQNMQKVCLDEKIFEDDLAQQAEVDITYEKIIKNMKLLSPQMKNIAFLYYVQQLPTDDIAEMLDIEPNTAHVYLSRIRKTLLMQKD
;
A
#
# COMPACT_ATOMS: atom_id res chain seq x y z
N MET A 1 -21.67 9.56 0.03
CA MET A 1 -20.19 9.54 -0.03
C MET A 1 -19.64 9.99 -1.38
N LEU A 2 -19.96 9.37 -2.52
CA LEU A 2 -19.44 9.82 -3.83
C LEU A 2 -19.70 11.29 -4.13
N SER A 3 -20.91 11.78 -3.87
CA SER A 3 -21.27 13.21 -4.08
C SER A 3 -20.39 14.17 -3.26
N ALA A 4 -20.00 13.78 -2.05
CA ALA A 4 -19.10 14.57 -1.22
C ALA A 4 -17.69 14.66 -1.83
N TYR A 5 -17.17 13.55 -2.41
CA TYR A 5 -15.87 13.58 -3.08
C TYR A 5 -15.90 14.41 -4.37
N ILE A 6 -16.97 14.31 -5.16
CA ILE A 6 -17.16 15.11 -6.37
C ILE A 6 -17.23 16.61 -6.07
N SER A 7 -17.75 17.00 -4.91
CA SER A 7 -17.77 18.41 -4.49
C SER A 7 -16.43 18.97 -4.05
N MET A 8 -15.41 18.14 -3.90
CA MET A 8 -14.04 18.53 -3.51
C MET A 8 -13.19 19.01 -4.71
N VAL A 9 -13.69 18.89 -5.92
CA VAL A 9 -13.00 19.28 -7.16
C VAL A 9 -13.90 20.11 -8.05
N ASP A 10 -13.28 20.97 -8.86
CA ASP A 10 -14.01 21.97 -9.64
C ASP A 10 -14.25 21.54 -11.09
N THR A 11 -13.28 20.83 -11.70
CA THR A 11 -13.34 20.53 -13.12
C THR A 11 -14.21 19.31 -13.44
N PRO A 12 -14.95 19.30 -14.58
CA PRO A 12 -15.72 18.14 -15.01
C PRO A 12 -14.87 16.87 -15.18
N THR A 13 -13.65 17.02 -15.67
CA THR A 13 -12.70 15.92 -15.90
C THR A 13 -12.28 15.25 -14.58
N GLU A 14 -11.98 16.02 -13.54
CA GLU A 14 -11.65 15.48 -12.23
C GLU A 14 -12.86 14.78 -11.57
N LYS A 15 -14.06 15.36 -11.73
CA LYS A 15 -15.31 14.75 -11.24
C LYS A 15 -15.55 13.37 -11.86
N GLU A 16 -15.34 13.25 -13.16
CA GLU A 16 -15.44 11.98 -13.87
C GLU A 16 -14.38 10.99 -13.41
N LEU A 17 -13.12 11.42 -13.29
CA LEU A 17 -12.02 10.59 -12.79
C LEU A 17 -12.29 10.06 -11.38
N ILE A 18 -12.79 10.90 -10.47
CA ILE A 18 -13.17 10.48 -9.11
C ILE A 18 -14.30 9.46 -9.15
N ALA A 19 -15.32 9.65 -9.99
CA ALA A 19 -16.40 8.67 -10.11
C ALA A 19 -15.89 7.31 -10.62
N GLN A 20 -14.99 7.29 -11.59
CA GLN A 20 -14.37 6.09 -12.11
C GLN A 20 -13.52 5.38 -11.03
N LEU A 21 -12.67 6.11 -10.31
CA LEU A 21 -11.85 5.59 -9.21
C LEU A 21 -12.72 5.02 -8.07
N TYR A 22 -13.78 5.73 -7.70
CA TYR A 22 -14.69 5.28 -6.65
C TYR A 22 -15.36 3.96 -7.02
N ASN A 23 -15.92 3.88 -8.23
CA ASN A 23 -16.61 2.67 -8.70
C ASN A 23 -15.64 1.48 -8.83
N ALA A 24 -14.42 1.72 -9.32
CA ALA A 24 -13.43 0.66 -9.53
C ALA A 24 -12.79 0.15 -8.23
N TYR A 25 -12.56 1.03 -7.23
CA TYR A 25 -11.68 0.69 -6.11
C TYR A 25 -12.31 0.73 -4.73
N LYS A 26 -13.51 1.27 -4.54
CA LYS A 26 -14.15 1.34 -3.22
C LYS A 26 -14.20 -0.01 -2.50
N GLN A 27 -14.69 -1.04 -3.18
CA GLN A 27 -14.81 -2.38 -2.58
C GLN A 27 -13.44 -3.01 -2.34
N PHE A 28 -12.51 -2.83 -3.26
CA PHE A 28 -11.14 -3.32 -3.12
C PHE A 28 -10.43 -2.69 -1.91
N MET A 29 -10.52 -1.37 -1.75
CA MET A 29 -9.98 -0.64 -0.60
C MET A 29 -10.63 -1.08 0.70
N TYR A 30 -11.95 -1.29 0.70
CA TYR A 30 -12.68 -1.80 1.87
C TYR A 30 -12.18 -3.19 2.28
N ASN A 31 -11.99 -4.11 1.34
CA ASN A 31 -11.49 -5.45 1.62
C ASN A 31 -10.08 -5.40 2.26
N ILE A 32 -9.18 -4.56 1.73
CA ILE A 32 -7.85 -4.33 2.32
C ILE A 32 -7.99 -3.79 3.75
N SER A 33 -8.80 -2.75 3.94
CA SER A 33 -8.97 -2.11 5.24
C SER A 33 -9.58 -3.07 6.26
N MET A 34 -10.59 -3.84 5.86
CA MET A 34 -11.24 -4.83 6.71
C MET A 34 -10.29 -5.95 7.14
N SER A 35 -9.42 -6.42 6.22
CA SER A 35 -8.42 -7.46 6.54
C SER A 35 -7.35 -6.95 7.52
N LEU A 36 -7.05 -5.65 7.52
CA LEU A 36 -6.03 -5.04 8.37
C LEU A 36 -6.55 -4.58 9.72
N LEU A 37 -7.75 -4.00 9.74
CA LEU A 37 -8.32 -3.35 10.93
C LEU A 37 -9.29 -4.24 11.70
N GLY A 38 -9.86 -5.26 11.05
CA GLY A 38 -10.71 -6.27 11.68
C GLY A 38 -12.13 -5.79 12.08
N ASN A 39 -12.45 -4.51 11.92
CA ASN A 39 -13.77 -3.97 12.21
C ASN A 39 -14.29 -3.07 11.09
N LYS A 40 -15.61 -3.05 10.95
CA LYS A 40 -16.30 -2.38 9.83
C LYS A 40 -16.16 -0.86 9.89
N GLU A 41 -16.29 -0.28 11.05
CA GLU A 41 -16.31 1.18 11.26
C GLU A 41 -14.93 1.79 10.90
N ASP A 42 -13.86 1.24 11.46
CA ASP A 42 -12.49 1.67 11.12
C ASP A 42 -12.15 1.41 9.66
N ALA A 43 -12.65 0.31 9.05
CA ALA A 43 -12.43 0.01 7.65
C ALA A 43 -13.13 1.02 6.72
N GLU A 44 -14.39 1.40 7.01
CA GLU A 44 -15.13 2.41 6.26
C GLU A 44 -14.45 3.79 6.36
N ASP A 45 -14.00 4.14 7.54
CA ASP A 45 -13.25 5.38 7.79
C ASP A 45 -11.89 5.41 7.07
N ALA A 46 -11.14 4.28 7.07
CA ALA A 46 -9.88 4.19 6.35
C ALA A 46 -10.08 4.35 4.84
N VAL A 47 -11.17 3.83 4.29
CA VAL A 47 -11.56 4.05 2.87
C VAL A 47 -11.84 5.53 2.61
N GLN A 48 -12.55 6.21 3.52
CA GLN A 48 -12.84 7.64 3.38
C GLN A 48 -11.56 8.47 3.39
N ASP A 49 -10.68 8.26 4.37
CA ASP A 49 -9.39 8.96 4.46
C ASP A 49 -8.52 8.70 3.23
N SER A 50 -8.56 7.46 2.70
CA SER A 50 -7.83 7.10 1.50
C SER A 50 -8.33 7.86 0.28
N PHE A 51 -9.65 7.98 0.08
CA PHE A 51 -10.20 8.76 -1.02
C PHE A 51 -9.86 10.25 -0.91
N VAL A 52 -9.92 10.82 0.29
CA VAL A 52 -9.49 12.22 0.51
C VAL A 52 -8.03 12.42 0.13
N ARG A 53 -7.16 11.46 0.45
CA ARG A 53 -5.73 11.53 0.09
C ARG A 53 -5.50 11.34 -1.42
N ILE A 54 -6.26 10.47 -2.07
CA ILE A 54 -6.23 10.26 -3.53
C ILE A 54 -6.65 11.56 -4.24
N ILE A 55 -7.74 12.20 -3.80
CA ILE A 55 -8.27 13.44 -4.39
C ILE A 55 -7.23 14.57 -4.32
N LYS A 56 -6.50 14.70 -3.22
CA LYS A 56 -5.43 15.70 -3.07
C LYS A 56 -4.22 15.49 -3.99
N ASN A 57 -4.11 14.32 -4.61
CA ASN A 57 -3.02 13.92 -5.50
C ASN A 57 -3.56 13.36 -6.83
N LEU A 58 -4.66 13.90 -7.34
CA LEU A 58 -5.32 13.43 -8.56
C LEU A 58 -4.44 13.61 -9.80
N ASP A 59 -3.57 14.61 -9.79
CA ASP A 59 -2.57 14.91 -10.80
C ASP A 59 -1.62 13.72 -11.07
N LYS A 60 -1.38 12.86 -10.07
CA LYS A 60 -0.56 11.65 -10.19
C LYS A 60 -1.28 10.49 -10.92
N ILE A 61 -2.59 10.63 -11.21
CA ILE A 61 -3.42 9.57 -11.80
C ILE A 61 -3.81 9.94 -13.22
N GLN A 62 -3.09 9.40 -14.19
CA GLN A 62 -3.39 9.61 -15.62
C GLN A 62 -4.44 8.63 -16.16
N ASN A 63 -4.42 7.36 -15.69
CA ASN A 63 -5.35 6.33 -16.11
C ASN A 63 -5.88 5.57 -14.88
N PRO A 64 -7.20 5.66 -14.58
CA PRO A 64 -7.79 5.05 -13.39
C PRO A 64 -7.66 3.53 -13.36
N TYR A 65 -7.55 2.86 -14.50
CA TYR A 65 -7.50 1.40 -14.60
C TYR A 65 -6.10 0.85 -14.76
N SER A 66 -5.06 1.69 -14.71
CA SER A 66 -3.68 1.24 -14.87
C SER A 66 -3.21 0.43 -13.65
N ARG A 67 -2.21 -0.45 -13.87
CA ARG A 67 -1.52 -1.17 -12.80
C ARG A 67 -0.87 -0.20 -11.81
N LYS A 68 -0.29 0.90 -12.30
CA LYS A 68 0.30 1.97 -11.49
C LYS A 68 -0.74 2.56 -10.52
N THR A 69 -1.92 2.93 -11.02
CA THR A 69 -3.02 3.46 -10.21
C THR A 69 -3.49 2.47 -9.16
N LYS A 70 -3.69 1.19 -9.51
CA LYS A 70 -4.07 0.15 -8.56
C LYS A 70 -3.03 0.01 -7.44
N SER A 71 -1.74 0.00 -7.78
CA SER A 71 -0.64 -0.08 -6.81
C SER A 71 -0.60 1.14 -5.89
N TYR A 72 -0.76 2.34 -6.45
CA TYR A 72 -0.83 3.60 -5.71
C TYR A 72 -1.97 3.59 -4.68
N ILE A 73 -3.19 3.22 -5.09
CA ILE A 73 -4.36 3.11 -4.21
C ILE A 73 -4.11 2.08 -3.11
N THR A 74 -3.53 0.93 -3.45
CA THR A 74 -3.18 -0.13 -2.48
C THR A 74 -2.27 0.41 -1.39
N VAL A 75 -1.20 1.13 -1.76
CA VAL A 75 -0.24 1.69 -0.82
C VAL A 75 -0.87 2.77 0.06
N ILE A 76 -1.65 3.68 -0.52
CA ILE A 76 -2.35 4.71 0.27
C ILE A 76 -3.24 4.05 1.31
N THR A 77 -4.07 3.08 0.91
CA THR A 77 -5.01 2.40 1.80
C THR A 77 -4.27 1.67 2.93
N LYS A 78 -3.22 0.90 2.60
CA LYS A 78 -2.41 0.19 3.60
C LYS A 78 -1.74 1.16 4.58
N ASN A 79 -1.15 2.27 4.10
CA ASN A 79 -0.50 3.24 4.96
C ASN A 79 -1.48 3.87 5.97
N ILE A 80 -2.69 4.23 5.52
CA ILE A 80 -3.72 4.77 6.40
C ILE A 80 -4.14 3.75 7.46
N CYS A 81 -4.32 2.49 7.08
CA CYS A 81 -4.62 1.43 8.03
C CYS A 81 -3.49 1.25 9.06
N PHE A 82 -2.22 1.23 8.63
CA PHE A 82 -1.08 1.11 9.54
C PHE A 82 -0.93 2.31 10.48
N ASP A 83 -1.21 3.52 10.01
CA ASP A 83 -1.21 4.71 10.86
C ASP A 83 -2.30 4.66 11.95
N ARG A 84 -3.48 4.13 11.60
CA ARG A 84 -4.58 3.89 12.57
C ARG A 84 -4.19 2.83 13.59
N ILE A 85 -3.64 1.70 13.15
CA ILE A 85 -3.14 0.65 14.04
C ILE A 85 -2.08 1.20 15.00
N LYS A 86 -1.11 1.99 14.50
CA LYS A 86 -0.09 2.63 15.36
C LYS A 86 -0.71 3.57 16.39
N LYS A 87 -1.71 4.36 16.03
CA LYS A 87 -2.41 5.25 16.97
C LYS A 87 -3.12 4.45 18.05
N GLN A 88 -3.79 3.36 17.69
CA GLN A 88 -4.46 2.46 18.65
C GLN A 88 -3.45 1.74 19.55
N GLN A 89 -2.29 1.32 19.01
CA GLN A 89 -1.24 0.63 19.78
C GLN A 89 -0.48 1.54 20.74
N ASN A 90 -0.32 2.81 20.41
CA ASN A 90 0.20 3.81 21.36
C ASN A 90 -0.75 4.01 22.55
N MET A 91 -2.01 3.57 22.44
CA MET A 91 -2.98 3.51 23.53
C MET A 91 -3.03 2.11 24.21
N GLN A 92 -2.56 1.05 23.55
CA GLN A 92 -2.48 -0.31 24.11
C GLN A 92 -1.27 -1.05 23.48
N LYS A 93 -0.27 -1.41 24.32
CA LYS A 93 0.87 -2.24 23.89
C LYS A 93 0.42 -3.66 23.57
N VAL A 94 0.18 -4.00 22.32
CA VAL A 94 -0.02 -5.38 21.86
C VAL A 94 0.67 -5.60 20.51
N CYS A 95 1.36 -6.74 20.40
CA CYS A 95 2.05 -7.19 19.19
C CYS A 95 1.09 -7.50 18.05
N LEU A 96 1.44 -7.09 16.83
CA LEU A 96 0.69 -7.35 15.62
C LEU A 96 1.17 -8.61 14.91
N ASP A 97 0.21 -9.48 14.58
CA ASP A 97 0.40 -10.63 13.71
C ASP A 97 0.52 -10.21 12.23
N GLU A 98 1.59 -10.68 11.58
CA GLU A 98 2.05 -10.25 10.25
C GLU A 98 1.38 -10.99 9.08
N LYS A 99 0.13 -11.47 9.23
CA LYS A 99 -0.52 -12.41 8.29
C LYS A 99 -0.83 -11.93 6.87
N ILE A 100 -0.57 -10.66 6.51
CA ILE A 100 -1.11 -10.08 5.27
C ILE A 100 -0.18 -10.20 4.06
N PHE A 101 1.10 -10.57 4.28
CA PHE A 101 2.03 -10.77 3.17
C PHE A 101 2.09 -12.21 2.63
N GLU A 102 1.40 -13.15 3.29
CA GLU A 102 1.51 -14.58 2.94
C GLU A 102 0.63 -14.99 1.73
N ASP A 103 -0.52 -14.33 1.51
CA ASP A 103 -1.49 -14.79 0.49
C ASP A 103 -1.12 -14.43 -0.96
N ASP A 104 -0.42 -13.32 -1.22
CA ASP A 104 -0.08 -12.91 -2.59
C ASP A 104 1.21 -13.55 -3.13
N LEU A 105 2.06 -14.10 -2.25
CA LEU A 105 3.33 -14.73 -2.64
C LEU A 105 3.26 -16.27 -2.67
N ALA A 106 2.22 -16.86 -2.10
CA ALA A 106 2.11 -18.31 -1.96
C ALA A 106 1.61 -19.06 -3.20
N GLN A 107 1.16 -18.37 -4.26
CA GLN A 107 0.57 -19.03 -5.43
C GLN A 107 1.54 -19.41 -6.56
N GLN A 108 2.84 -19.16 -6.45
CA GLN A 108 3.80 -19.52 -7.50
C GLN A 108 5.16 -19.92 -6.93
N ALA A 109 5.31 -21.05 -6.25
CA ALA A 109 6.66 -21.59 -6.08
C ALA A 109 6.69 -23.09 -5.75
N GLU A 110 7.42 -23.82 -6.51
CA GLU A 110 8.18 -24.99 -6.02
C GLU A 110 9.11 -24.50 -4.92
N VAL A 111 8.98 -25.10 -3.73
CA VAL A 111 9.63 -24.66 -2.50
C VAL A 111 11.14 -24.91 -2.58
N ASP A 112 11.90 -23.87 -2.92
CA ASP A 112 13.35 -23.85 -2.71
C ASP A 112 13.66 -23.29 -1.31
N ILE A 113 14.66 -23.89 -0.63
CA ILE A 113 15.14 -23.48 0.71
C ILE A 113 15.43 -21.97 0.80
N THR A 114 15.77 -21.35 -0.33
CA THR A 114 15.99 -19.91 -0.48
C THR A 114 14.73 -19.07 -0.26
N TYR A 115 13.55 -19.59 -0.59
CA TYR A 115 12.27 -18.88 -0.48
C TYR A 115 11.83 -18.69 0.98
N GLU A 116 11.93 -19.74 1.79
CA GLU A 116 11.60 -19.65 3.22
C GLU A 116 12.48 -18.63 3.98
N LYS A 117 13.76 -18.56 3.61
CA LYS A 117 14.69 -17.56 4.17
C LYS A 117 14.28 -16.13 3.78
N ILE A 118 13.89 -15.90 2.54
CA ILE A 118 13.41 -14.60 2.06
C ILE A 118 12.16 -14.18 2.83
N ILE A 119 11.17 -15.07 2.95
CA ILE A 119 9.93 -14.80 3.70
C ILE A 119 10.24 -14.48 5.18
N LYS A 120 11.12 -15.26 5.82
CA LYS A 120 11.55 -14.99 7.19
C LYS A 120 12.22 -13.63 7.33
N ASN A 121 13.09 -13.27 6.39
CA ASN A 121 13.81 -12.00 6.40
C ASN A 121 12.89 -10.80 6.04
N MET A 122 11.83 -11.02 5.25
CA MET A 122 10.81 -9.99 5.01
C MET A 122 10.15 -9.51 6.31
N LYS A 123 10.03 -10.39 7.32
CA LYS A 123 9.49 -10.01 8.64
C LYS A 123 10.35 -8.95 9.35
N LEU A 124 11.65 -8.88 9.05
CA LEU A 124 12.58 -7.91 9.61
C LEU A 124 12.50 -6.52 8.96
N LEU A 125 11.82 -6.39 7.83
CA LEU A 125 11.64 -5.12 7.13
C LEU A 125 10.64 -4.23 7.88
N SER A 126 10.91 -2.93 7.93
CA SER A 126 9.92 -1.95 8.40
C SER A 126 8.71 -1.91 7.47
N PRO A 127 7.53 -1.45 7.92
CA PRO A 127 6.34 -1.31 7.07
C PRO A 127 6.60 -0.53 5.77
N GLN A 128 7.39 0.55 5.85
CA GLN A 128 7.78 1.33 4.66
C GLN A 128 8.65 0.53 3.70
N MET A 129 9.62 -0.24 4.21
CA MET A 129 10.47 -1.11 3.38
C MET A 129 9.65 -2.25 2.75
N LYS A 130 8.67 -2.83 3.47
CA LYS A 130 7.75 -3.83 2.92
C LYS A 130 6.94 -3.27 1.74
N ASN A 131 6.42 -2.04 1.86
CA ASN A 131 5.71 -1.37 0.76
C ASN A 131 6.62 -1.16 -0.47
N ILE A 132 7.86 -0.68 -0.26
CA ILE A 132 8.82 -0.50 -1.35
C ILE A 132 9.18 -1.84 -2.00
N ALA A 133 9.42 -2.88 -1.19
CA ALA A 133 9.69 -4.22 -1.69
C ALA A 133 8.52 -4.77 -2.53
N PHE A 134 7.29 -4.61 -2.07
CA PHE A 134 6.09 -5.00 -2.80
C PHE A 134 5.98 -4.26 -4.16
N LEU A 135 6.12 -2.93 -4.14
CA LEU A 135 6.04 -2.13 -5.37
C LEU A 135 7.14 -2.51 -6.37
N TYR A 136 8.35 -2.76 -5.90
CA TYR A 136 9.48 -3.07 -6.77
C TYR A 136 9.47 -4.51 -7.27
N TYR A 137 9.36 -5.51 -6.36
CA TYR A 137 9.52 -6.94 -6.73
C TYR A 137 8.22 -7.57 -7.24
N VAL A 138 7.07 -7.22 -6.65
CA VAL A 138 5.78 -7.83 -7.03
C VAL A 138 5.09 -7.03 -8.12
N GLN A 139 5.04 -5.70 -7.98
CA GLN A 139 4.40 -4.84 -8.97
C GLN A 139 5.34 -4.42 -10.11
N GLN A 140 6.66 -4.68 -9.98
CA GLN A 140 7.69 -4.37 -10.98
C GLN A 140 7.67 -2.91 -11.45
N LEU A 141 7.44 -1.99 -10.51
CA LEU A 141 7.45 -0.56 -10.80
C LEU A 141 8.88 -0.01 -10.82
N PRO A 142 9.18 0.94 -11.70
CA PRO A 142 10.44 1.69 -11.67
C PRO A 142 10.64 2.41 -10.34
N THR A 143 11.89 2.57 -9.92
CA THR A 143 12.23 3.22 -8.63
C THR A 143 11.74 4.66 -8.57
N ASP A 144 11.77 5.39 -9.68
CA ASP A 144 11.28 6.78 -9.75
C ASP A 144 9.77 6.85 -9.52
N ASP A 145 9.00 5.92 -10.12
CA ASP A 145 7.57 5.81 -9.87
C ASP A 145 7.25 5.47 -8.40
N ILE A 146 8.07 4.63 -7.78
CA ILE A 146 7.95 4.29 -6.35
C ILE A 146 8.23 5.52 -5.48
N ALA A 147 9.26 6.28 -5.81
CA ALA A 147 9.61 7.52 -5.10
C ALA A 147 8.47 8.54 -5.16
N GLU A 148 7.93 8.77 -6.36
CA GLU A 148 6.77 9.65 -6.57
C GLU A 148 5.54 9.19 -5.77
N MET A 149 5.22 7.88 -5.81
CA MET A 149 4.07 7.31 -5.09
C MET A 149 4.15 7.46 -3.58
N LEU A 150 5.36 7.35 -3.04
CA LEU A 150 5.60 7.40 -1.60
C LEU A 150 5.97 8.79 -1.09
N ASP A 151 6.02 9.78 -2.00
CA ASP A 151 6.42 11.15 -1.70
C ASP A 151 7.80 11.22 -1.02
N ILE A 152 8.77 10.50 -1.61
CA ILE A 152 10.17 10.46 -1.17
C ILE A 152 11.11 10.80 -2.33
N GLU A 153 12.31 11.29 -2.00
CA GLU A 153 13.34 11.54 -2.99
C GLU A 153 13.78 10.23 -3.70
N PRO A 154 14.04 10.24 -5.03
CA PRO A 154 14.49 9.07 -5.78
C PRO A 154 15.71 8.37 -5.15
N ASN A 155 16.70 9.14 -4.69
CA ASN A 155 17.88 8.61 -3.99
C ASN A 155 17.49 7.86 -2.70
N THR A 156 16.45 8.31 -1.99
CA THR A 156 15.95 7.65 -0.79
C THR A 156 15.33 6.31 -1.13
N ALA A 157 14.57 6.20 -2.24
CA ALA A 157 14.03 4.94 -2.72
C ALA A 157 15.13 3.93 -3.07
N HIS A 158 16.19 4.37 -3.74
CA HIS A 158 17.38 3.54 -4.04
C HIS A 158 18.09 3.05 -2.78
N VAL A 159 18.26 3.91 -1.78
CA VAL A 159 18.84 3.53 -0.47
C VAL A 159 17.98 2.48 0.23
N TYR A 160 16.65 2.65 0.23
CA TYR A 160 15.74 1.64 0.79
C TYR A 160 15.85 0.30 0.05
N LEU A 161 15.86 0.30 -1.29
CA LEU A 161 16.01 -0.93 -2.07
C LEU A 161 17.34 -1.63 -1.80
N SER A 162 18.43 -0.88 -1.65
CA SER A 162 19.73 -1.44 -1.26
C SER A 162 19.67 -2.11 0.12
N ARG A 163 19.07 -1.45 1.12
CA ARG A 163 18.88 -2.01 2.47
C ARG A 163 17.96 -3.23 2.46
N ILE A 164 16.87 -3.20 1.69
CA ILE A 164 15.95 -4.33 1.51
C ILE A 164 16.71 -5.54 0.97
N ARG A 165 17.47 -5.37 -0.13
CA ARG A 165 18.28 -6.46 -0.71
C ARG A 165 19.25 -7.04 0.33
N LYS A 166 19.96 -6.19 1.05
CA LYS A 166 20.89 -6.62 2.10
C LYS A 166 20.17 -7.42 3.19
N THR A 167 19.02 -6.96 3.65
CA THR A 167 18.23 -7.65 4.67
C THR A 167 17.68 -8.99 4.16
N LEU A 168 17.13 -9.03 2.95
CA LEU A 168 16.57 -10.25 2.38
C LEU A 168 17.64 -11.32 2.11
N LEU A 169 18.86 -10.91 1.74
CA LEU A 169 19.97 -11.81 1.42
C LEU A 169 20.88 -12.09 2.64
N MET A 170 20.60 -11.52 3.82
CA MET A 170 21.37 -11.83 5.02
C MET A 170 21.29 -13.33 5.32
N GLN A 171 22.44 -14.00 5.22
CA GLN A 171 22.66 -15.29 5.84
C GLN A 171 22.95 -15.01 7.32
N LYS A 172 21.98 -15.26 8.19
CA LYS A 172 22.30 -15.54 9.60
C LYS A 172 22.60 -17.01 9.69
N ASP A 173 23.86 -17.31 9.95
CA ASP A 173 24.32 -18.61 10.42
C ASP A 173 23.57 -19.01 11.70
#